data_46a8b6672454402807f3892cd15e6ef5
#
_entry.id   46a8b6672454402807f3892cd15e6ef5
#
_cell.length_a   1.000
_cell.length_b   1.000
_cell.length_c   1.000
_cell.angle_alpha   90.00
_cell.angle_beta   90.00
_cell.angle_gamma   90.00
#
_symmetry.space_group_name_H-M   'P 1'
#
loop_
_entity.id
_entity.type
_entity.pdbx_description
1 polymer ?
#
loop_
_entity_poly.entity_id
_entity_poly.type
_entity_poly.pdbx_seq_one_letter_code
_entity_poly.pdbx_strand_id
1 'polypeptide(L)'
;IQSTGWLESAYVEWNEAKNAVSYNVYVKKADAADTSYEKLDNELVRKYKTSDGSAVYYRADALGLAAGSYVLKVVPVAGGTEQADSAAVTEALSVKAHDRTGFAWTNGEANGAYRDNGTLKGNAVVLYLTEETKDTVTMDVIKDAKGKTQTATGMQEILNLYKKGYDNRPLDIRLIGQVTDFAVMEGGDMVVSGSSSSKRVSCGITIEGVGDDATVYGWGIRIKNASNVEVRNLGIMLVDSSEGDNIGLQQDNDHIWVHNCDFFYG
;
A
#
# COMPACT_ATOMS: atom_id res chain seq x y z
N ILE A 1 15.65 -0.04 19.41
CA ILE A 1 14.41 -0.57 18.77
C ILE A 1 13.27 0.34 19.16
N GLN A 2 12.55 0.83 18.18
CA GLN A 2 11.31 1.58 18.34
C GLN A 2 10.18 0.79 17.72
N SER A 3 9.00 0.76 18.33
CA SER A 3 7.83 0.09 17.79
C SER A 3 6.55 0.77 18.23
N THR A 4 5.56 0.83 17.36
CA THR A 4 4.28 1.49 17.68
C THR A 4 3.16 0.83 16.87
N GLY A 5 1.99 0.70 17.51
CA GLY A 5 0.73 0.43 16.84
C GLY A 5 0.10 1.75 16.38
N TRP A 6 -0.54 1.75 15.21
CA TRP A 6 -1.18 2.91 14.60
C TRP A 6 -2.59 2.57 14.11
N LEU A 7 -3.07 3.29 13.11
CA LEU A 7 -4.36 3.02 12.48
C LEU A 7 -4.20 1.85 11.50
N GLU A 8 -4.82 0.71 11.83
CA GLU A 8 -4.82 -0.54 11.03
C GLU A 8 -3.44 -1.04 10.62
N SER A 9 -2.42 -0.62 11.37
CA SER A 9 -1.02 -0.93 11.12
C SER A 9 -0.20 -0.93 12.41
N ALA A 10 0.98 -1.52 12.33
CA ALA A 10 2.00 -1.45 13.37
C ALA A 10 3.38 -1.52 12.72
N TYR A 11 4.37 -0.88 13.32
CA TYR A 11 5.73 -0.96 12.83
C TYR A 11 6.74 -1.30 13.92
N VAL A 12 7.90 -1.76 13.47
CA VAL A 12 9.07 -1.98 14.30
C VAL A 12 10.32 -1.49 13.58
N GLU A 13 11.21 -0.81 14.30
CA GLU A 13 12.53 -0.37 13.85
C GLU A 13 13.63 -1.02 14.68
N TRP A 14 14.73 -1.39 14.04
CA TRP A 14 15.86 -2.04 14.72
C TRP A 14 17.20 -1.70 14.07
N ASN A 15 18.25 -1.80 14.85
CA ASN A 15 19.62 -1.65 14.35
C ASN A 15 20.10 -2.93 13.67
N GLU A 16 21.07 -2.81 12.79
CA GLU A 16 21.68 -3.92 12.09
C GLU A 16 22.28 -4.96 13.05
N ALA A 17 21.86 -6.20 12.92
CA ALA A 17 22.43 -7.31 13.69
C ALA A 17 23.72 -7.80 13.04
N LYS A 18 24.69 -8.19 13.88
CA LYS A 18 25.99 -8.72 13.39
C LYS A 18 25.79 -9.93 12.49
N ASN A 19 26.41 -9.91 11.31
CA ASN A 19 26.36 -10.96 10.30
C ASN A 19 24.98 -11.20 9.64
N ALA A 20 23.96 -10.42 9.95
CA ALA A 20 22.67 -10.48 9.23
C ALA A 20 22.84 -9.91 7.82
N VAL A 21 22.30 -10.62 6.83
CA VAL A 21 22.23 -10.17 5.44
C VAL A 21 20.84 -9.68 5.05
N SER A 22 19.82 -10.15 5.78
CA SER A 22 18.42 -9.75 5.65
C SER A 22 17.64 -10.07 6.92
N TYR A 23 16.35 -9.76 6.94
CA TYR A 23 15.47 -10.04 8.07
C TYR A 23 14.15 -10.59 7.58
N ASN A 24 13.61 -11.56 8.30
CA ASN A 24 12.21 -11.94 8.21
C ASN A 24 11.45 -11.31 9.38
N VAL A 25 10.31 -10.71 9.10
CA VAL A 25 9.45 -10.09 10.11
C VAL A 25 8.10 -10.77 10.11
N TYR A 26 7.59 -11.03 11.28
CA TYR A 26 6.33 -11.73 11.51
C TYR A 26 5.43 -10.91 12.40
N VAL A 27 4.13 -11.05 12.20
CA VAL A 27 3.10 -10.41 13.03
C VAL A 27 2.12 -11.46 13.54
N LYS A 28 1.62 -11.29 14.76
CA LYS A 28 0.46 -12.01 15.28
C LYS A 28 -0.30 -11.16 16.29
N LYS A 29 -1.52 -11.54 16.62
CA LYS A 29 -2.20 -11.00 17.80
C LYS A 29 -1.42 -11.35 19.07
N ALA A 30 -1.35 -10.43 20.01
CA ALA A 30 -0.51 -10.59 21.21
C ALA A 30 -0.91 -11.81 22.05
N ASP A 31 -2.20 -12.12 22.11
CA ASP A 31 -2.80 -13.25 22.86
C ASP A 31 -2.86 -14.56 22.06
N ALA A 32 -2.48 -14.56 20.76
CA ALA A 32 -2.50 -15.76 19.94
C ALA A 32 -1.29 -16.64 20.19
N ALA A 33 -1.41 -17.95 19.87
CA ALA A 33 -0.30 -18.89 19.96
C ALA A 33 0.83 -18.53 18.97
N ASP A 34 2.06 -18.98 19.25
CA ASP A 34 3.21 -18.68 18.39
C ASP A 34 3.13 -19.32 17.00
N THR A 35 2.33 -20.34 16.84
CA THR A 35 2.00 -20.95 15.54
C THR A 35 1.18 -20.03 14.64
N SER A 36 0.64 -18.92 15.17
CA SER A 36 -0.17 -17.93 14.45
C SER A 36 0.65 -16.78 13.87
N TYR A 37 1.98 -16.81 13.97
CA TYR A 37 2.81 -15.81 13.32
C TYR A 37 2.67 -15.89 11.80
N GLU A 38 2.31 -14.76 11.19
CA GLU A 38 2.27 -14.58 9.75
C GLU A 38 3.48 -13.76 9.31
N LYS A 39 4.19 -14.24 8.29
CA LYS A 39 5.34 -13.52 7.75
C LYS A 39 4.87 -12.33 6.92
N LEU A 40 5.48 -11.18 7.14
CA LEU A 40 5.29 -10.01 6.29
C LEU A 40 6.00 -10.22 4.94
N ASP A 41 5.47 -9.59 3.90
CA ASP A 41 6.14 -9.53 2.60
C ASP A 41 7.52 -8.86 2.74
N ASN A 42 8.48 -9.34 1.97
CA ASN A 42 9.87 -8.85 2.08
C ASN A 42 10.00 -7.37 1.73
N GLU A 43 9.14 -6.85 0.85
CA GLU A 43 9.06 -5.45 0.44
C GLU A 43 8.76 -4.51 1.61
N LEU A 44 8.08 -5.01 2.62
CA LEU A 44 7.75 -4.26 3.83
C LEU A 44 8.94 -4.12 4.81
N VAL A 45 10.04 -4.86 4.58
CA VAL A 45 11.26 -4.77 5.38
C VAL A 45 12.27 -3.87 4.66
N ARG A 46 12.50 -2.68 5.19
CA ARG A 46 13.25 -1.62 4.52
C ARG A 46 14.47 -1.19 5.33
N LYS A 47 15.50 -0.72 4.61
CA LYS A 47 16.75 -0.24 5.19
C LYS A 47 16.83 1.27 5.06
N TYR A 48 17.07 1.95 6.17
CA TYR A 48 17.17 3.39 6.25
C TYR A 48 18.53 3.84 6.77
N LYS A 49 18.81 5.11 6.54
CA LYS A 49 19.90 5.83 7.21
C LYS A 49 19.31 6.89 8.13
N THR A 50 19.97 7.14 9.25
CA THR A 50 19.64 8.31 10.08
C THR A 50 19.82 9.59 9.28
N SER A 51 19.12 10.66 9.66
CA SER A 51 19.14 11.95 8.93
C SER A 51 20.54 12.55 8.78
N ASP A 52 21.45 12.27 9.72
CA ASP A 52 22.86 12.67 9.67
C ASP A 52 23.75 11.66 8.90
N GLY A 53 23.18 10.56 8.43
CA GLY A 53 23.89 9.49 7.72
C GLY A 53 24.84 8.65 8.59
N SER A 54 24.86 8.85 9.90
CA SER A 54 25.83 8.23 10.81
C SER A 54 25.51 6.77 11.15
N ALA A 55 24.25 6.35 11.04
CA ALA A 55 23.81 5.01 11.37
C ALA A 55 22.83 4.46 10.34
N VAL A 56 22.75 3.14 10.29
CA VAL A 56 21.79 2.39 9.50
C VAL A 56 20.81 1.70 10.44
N TYR A 57 19.53 1.77 10.11
CA TYR A 57 18.49 1.02 10.80
C TYR A 57 17.54 0.35 9.79
N TYR A 58 16.78 -0.58 10.27
CA TYR A 58 15.75 -1.26 9.50
C TYR A 58 14.38 -0.95 10.08
N ARG A 59 13.37 -0.96 9.23
CA ARG A 59 11.96 -0.81 9.60
C ARG A 59 11.11 -1.83 8.85
N ALA A 60 10.11 -2.34 9.53
CA ALA A 60 9.04 -3.11 8.90
C ALA A 60 7.69 -2.61 9.37
N ASP A 61 6.75 -2.49 8.44
CA ASP A 61 5.38 -2.06 8.68
C ASP A 61 4.42 -3.22 8.37
N ALA A 62 3.68 -3.64 9.37
CA ALA A 62 2.56 -4.58 9.21
C ALA A 62 1.30 -3.78 8.91
N LEU A 63 0.71 -3.98 7.74
CA LEU A 63 -0.47 -3.28 7.24
C LEU A 63 -1.69 -4.21 7.22
N GLY A 64 -2.89 -3.63 7.21
CA GLY A 64 -4.13 -4.41 7.13
C GLY A 64 -4.45 -5.17 8.41
N LEU A 65 -4.18 -4.57 9.55
CA LEU A 65 -4.47 -5.13 10.86
C LEU A 65 -5.83 -4.64 11.39
N ALA A 66 -6.68 -5.54 11.82
CA ALA A 66 -7.88 -5.14 12.58
C ALA A 66 -7.49 -4.48 13.91
N ALA A 67 -8.37 -3.63 14.44
CA ALA A 67 -8.13 -3.07 15.77
C ALA A 67 -7.89 -4.17 16.81
N GLY A 68 -6.87 -3.99 17.64
CA GLY A 68 -6.46 -4.98 18.63
C GLY A 68 -5.04 -4.80 19.12
N SER A 69 -4.52 -5.81 19.80
CA SER A 69 -3.17 -5.84 20.32
C SER A 69 -2.32 -6.85 19.53
N TYR A 70 -1.14 -6.44 19.09
CA TYR A 70 -0.26 -7.25 18.23
C TYR A 70 1.17 -7.24 18.75
N VAL A 71 1.94 -8.24 18.34
CA VAL A 71 3.40 -8.28 18.50
C VAL A 71 4.05 -8.55 17.14
N LEU A 72 5.18 -7.89 16.91
CA LEU A 72 6.03 -8.14 15.76
C LEU A 72 7.29 -8.87 16.21
N LYS A 73 7.70 -9.88 15.44
CA LYS A 73 8.91 -10.65 15.67
C LYS A 73 9.87 -10.43 14.50
N VAL A 74 11.07 -9.94 14.80
CA VAL A 74 12.16 -9.73 13.84
C VAL A 74 13.16 -10.88 13.98
N VAL A 75 13.44 -11.57 12.89
CA VAL A 75 14.38 -12.69 12.85
C VAL A 75 15.52 -12.38 11.87
N PRO A 76 16.77 -12.23 12.32
CA PRO A 76 17.90 -12.05 11.42
C PRO A 76 18.11 -13.27 10.53
N VAL A 77 18.54 -13.07 9.29
CA VAL A 77 18.91 -14.13 8.35
C VAL A 77 20.40 -14.02 8.04
N ALA A 78 21.14 -15.10 8.25
CA ALA A 78 22.56 -15.21 7.92
C ALA A 78 22.81 -16.53 7.17
N GLY A 79 23.58 -16.45 6.08
CA GLY A 79 23.85 -17.62 5.24
C GLY A 79 22.59 -18.30 4.67
N GLY A 80 21.53 -17.53 4.41
CA GLY A 80 20.25 -18.04 3.91
C GLY A 80 19.36 -18.72 4.96
N THR A 81 19.76 -18.72 6.24
CA THR A 81 19.02 -19.38 7.32
C THR A 81 18.64 -18.38 8.42
N GLU A 82 17.41 -18.51 8.92
CA GLU A 82 16.94 -17.73 10.06
C GLU A 82 17.75 -18.06 11.33
N GLN A 83 18.14 -17.00 12.04
CA GLN A 83 18.83 -17.10 13.32
C GLN A 83 17.80 -16.97 14.46
N ALA A 84 17.02 -18.02 14.69
CA ALA A 84 15.88 -18.00 15.62
C ALA A 84 16.28 -17.61 17.06
N ASP A 85 17.47 -18.01 17.52
CA ASP A 85 18.00 -17.67 18.85
C ASP A 85 18.33 -16.17 18.99
N SER A 86 18.42 -15.46 17.87
CA SER A 86 18.67 -14.01 17.80
C SER A 86 17.40 -13.21 17.49
N ALA A 87 16.24 -13.85 17.46
CA ALA A 87 14.98 -13.18 17.21
C ALA A 87 14.63 -12.20 18.34
N ALA A 88 14.05 -11.07 17.96
CA ALA A 88 13.52 -10.07 18.89
C ALA A 88 12.02 -9.92 18.68
N VAL A 89 11.28 -9.77 19.77
CA VAL A 89 9.82 -9.57 19.76
C VAL A 89 9.51 -8.25 20.44
N THR A 90 8.61 -7.46 19.87
CA THR A 90 8.15 -6.21 20.46
C THR A 90 7.29 -6.47 21.69
N GLU A 91 7.15 -5.46 22.53
CA GLU A 91 6.01 -5.38 23.45
C GLU A 91 4.70 -5.39 22.65
N ALA A 92 3.59 -5.55 23.38
CA ALA A 92 2.27 -5.52 22.79
C ALA A 92 1.92 -4.14 22.24
N LEU A 93 1.60 -4.06 20.95
CA LEU A 93 1.31 -2.83 20.21
C LEU A 93 -0.19 -2.67 20.01
N SER A 94 -0.73 -1.51 20.39
CA SER A 94 -2.16 -1.21 20.26
C SER A 94 -2.46 -0.65 18.86
N VAL A 95 -3.20 -1.40 18.06
CA VAL A 95 -3.70 -1.01 16.74
C VAL A 95 -5.14 -0.50 16.87
N LYS A 96 -5.43 0.63 16.26
CA LYS A 96 -6.77 1.26 16.24
C LYS A 96 -7.37 1.16 14.84
N ALA A 97 -8.68 1.16 14.73
CA ALA A 97 -9.38 1.28 13.46
C ALA A 97 -9.36 2.72 12.94
N HIS A 98 -9.42 2.89 11.63
CA HIS A 98 -9.80 4.16 11.03
C HIS A 98 -11.27 4.48 11.34
N ASP A 99 -11.60 5.75 11.46
CA ASP A 99 -12.97 6.22 11.58
C ASP A 99 -13.63 6.21 10.19
N ARG A 100 -14.50 5.24 9.97
CA ARG A 100 -15.27 5.04 8.74
C ARG A 100 -16.62 5.71 8.78
N THR A 101 -16.63 6.96 9.20
CA THR A 101 -17.82 7.84 9.19
C THR A 101 -17.65 8.96 8.19
N GLY A 102 -18.73 9.69 7.92
CA GLY A 102 -18.67 10.85 7.04
C GLY A 102 -19.14 10.57 5.62
N PHE A 103 -18.93 11.54 4.73
CA PHE A 103 -19.57 11.61 3.42
C PHE A 103 -19.21 10.46 2.48
N ALA A 104 -17.95 10.04 2.48
CA ALA A 104 -17.48 8.95 1.61
C ALA A 104 -18.16 7.60 1.92
N TRP A 105 -18.72 7.46 3.11
CA TRP A 105 -19.36 6.23 3.60
C TRP A 105 -20.89 6.25 3.56
N THR A 106 -21.48 7.30 3.02
CA THR A 106 -22.94 7.43 2.93
C THR A 106 -23.48 6.47 1.87
N ASN A 107 -24.26 5.47 2.31
CA ASN A 107 -24.90 4.46 1.47
C ASN A 107 -23.95 3.56 0.68
N GLY A 108 -22.70 3.36 1.13
CA GLY A 108 -21.75 2.48 0.45
C GLY A 108 -20.42 2.31 1.19
N GLU A 109 -19.49 1.65 0.55
CA GLU A 109 -18.16 1.38 1.05
C GLU A 109 -17.11 2.22 0.31
N ALA A 110 -16.16 2.79 1.04
CA ALA A 110 -15.03 3.55 0.50
C ALA A 110 -13.68 3.00 1.03
N ASN A 111 -13.61 1.71 1.32
CA ASN A 111 -12.45 1.04 1.93
C ASN A 111 -11.51 0.38 0.92
N GLY A 112 -11.72 0.62 -0.38
CA GLY A 112 -10.85 0.10 -1.42
C GLY A 112 -10.66 -1.42 -1.33
N ALA A 113 -9.42 -1.85 -1.23
CA ALA A 113 -9.04 -3.26 -1.14
C ALA A 113 -9.26 -3.87 0.25
N TYR A 114 -9.65 -3.07 1.24
CA TYR A 114 -9.81 -3.50 2.64
C TYR A 114 -11.27 -3.79 3.00
N ARG A 115 -11.46 -4.48 4.12
CA ARG A 115 -12.76 -4.69 4.79
C ARG A 115 -12.97 -3.58 5.82
N ASP A 116 -14.19 -3.47 6.32
CA ASP A 116 -14.56 -2.47 7.35
C ASP A 116 -13.74 -2.59 8.64
N ASN A 117 -13.21 -3.77 8.92
CA ASN A 117 -12.36 -4.01 10.09
C ASN A 117 -10.87 -3.72 9.84
N GLY A 118 -10.52 -3.18 8.66
CA GLY A 118 -9.15 -2.83 8.28
C GLY A 118 -8.29 -3.96 7.74
N THR A 119 -8.81 -5.20 7.62
CA THR A 119 -8.05 -6.31 7.02
C THR A 119 -8.24 -6.35 5.51
N LEU A 120 -7.24 -6.82 4.76
CA LEU A 120 -7.35 -7.02 3.32
C LEU A 120 -8.49 -7.97 2.96
N LYS A 121 -9.18 -7.70 1.86
CA LYS A 121 -10.13 -8.63 1.26
C LYS A 121 -9.38 -9.89 0.79
N GLY A 122 -9.98 -11.07 0.98
CA GLY A 122 -9.27 -12.34 0.80
C GLY A 122 -8.79 -12.66 -0.62
N ASN A 123 -9.30 -11.92 -1.62
CA ASN A 123 -8.88 -12.03 -3.02
C ASN A 123 -8.19 -10.75 -3.52
N ALA A 124 -7.82 -9.85 -2.63
CA ALA A 124 -7.09 -8.64 -2.99
C ALA A 124 -5.71 -8.99 -3.56
N VAL A 125 -5.31 -8.27 -4.60
CA VAL A 125 -3.95 -8.31 -5.13
C VAL A 125 -3.18 -7.14 -4.56
N VAL A 126 -1.98 -7.41 -4.03
CA VAL A 126 -1.07 -6.39 -3.50
C VAL A 126 0.06 -6.17 -4.51
N LEU A 127 0.31 -4.92 -4.85
CA LEU A 127 1.44 -4.50 -5.70
C LEU A 127 2.31 -3.51 -4.94
N TYR A 128 3.62 -3.72 -4.99
CA TYR A 128 4.59 -2.82 -4.38
C TYR A 128 5.25 -1.95 -5.46
N LEU A 129 5.15 -0.64 -5.26
CA LEU A 129 5.74 0.38 -6.12
C LEU A 129 6.89 1.07 -5.39
N THR A 130 8.09 0.92 -5.93
CA THR A 130 9.29 1.67 -5.53
C THR A 130 9.83 2.44 -6.73
N GLU A 131 10.79 3.33 -6.52
CA GLU A 131 11.47 4.01 -7.63
C GLU A 131 12.11 3.03 -8.61
N GLU A 132 12.59 1.87 -8.13
CA GLU A 132 13.22 0.86 -8.97
C GLU A 132 12.22 -0.02 -9.72
N THR A 133 11.01 -0.22 -9.16
CA THR A 133 10.03 -1.17 -9.72
C THR A 133 8.86 -0.50 -10.44
N LYS A 134 8.72 0.80 -10.38
CA LYS A 134 7.57 1.56 -10.89
C LYS A 134 7.22 1.25 -12.35
N ASP A 135 8.22 1.00 -13.20
CA ASP A 135 8.04 0.71 -14.62
C ASP A 135 8.05 -0.79 -14.96
N THR A 136 8.44 -1.64 -14.00
CA THR A 136 8.62 -3.08 -14.21
C THR A 136 7.66 -3.96 -13.44
N VAL A 137 6.85 -3.38 -12.54
CA VAL A 137 5.81 -4.12 -11.83
C VAL A 137 4.88 -4.82 -12.82
N THR A 138 4.61 -6.10 -12.60
CA THR A 138 3.77 -6.91 -13.49
C THR A 138 2.60 -7.54 -12.77
N MET A 139 1.50 -7.71 -13.50
CA MET A 139 0.32 -8.40 -13.01
C MET A 139 -0.40 -9.09 -14.16
N ASP A 140 -0.85 -10.32 -13.93
CA ASP A 140 -1.80 -10.98 -14.81
C ASP A 140 -3.23 -10.49 -14.50
N VAL A 141 -3.80 -9.72 -15.41
CA VAL A 141 -5.12 -9.10 -15.29
C VAL A 141 -6.12 -9.82 -16.18
N ILE A 142 -7.33 -10.07 -15.68
CA ILE A 142 -8.43 -10.63 -16.44
C ILE A 142 -8.89 -9.58 -17.46
N LYS A 143 -8.79 -9.90 -18.76
CA LYS A 143 -9.01 -8.91 -19.82
C LYS A 143 -10.34 -9.04 -20.58
N ASP A 144 -11.06 -10.13 -20.37
CA ASP A 144 -12.31 -10.39 -21.07
C ASP A 144 -13.31 -11.23 -20.26
N ALA A 145 -14.55 -11.28 -20.72
CA ALA A 145 -15.63 -12.00 -20.07
C ALA A 145 -15.45 -13.54 -20.03
N LYS A 146 -14.47 -14.09 -20.75
CA LYS A 146 -14.13 -15.51 -20.73
C LYS A 146 -13.09 -15.85 -19.65
N GLY A 147 -12.67 -14.85 -18.88
CA GLY A 147 -11.65 -15.02 -17.83
C GLY A 147 -10.23 -15.14 -18.39
N LYS A 148 -9.98 -14.80 -19.65
CA LYS A 148 -8.64 -14.81 -20.21
C LYS A 148 -7.79 -13.72 -19.57
N THR A 149 -6.59 -14.07 -19.14
CA THR A 149 -5.63 -13.12 -18.56
C THR A 149 -4.71 -12.51 -19.61
N GLN A 150 -4.15 -11.37 -19.26
CA GLN A 150 -3.07 -10.70 -19.97
C GLN A 150 -2.08 -10.16 -18.94
N THR A 151 -0.81 -10.47 -19.09
CA THR A 151 0.24 -9.83 -18.30
C THR A 151 0.36 -8.37 -18.73
N ALA A 152 0.21 -7.47 -17.77
CA ALA A 152 0.49 -6.04 -17.93
C ALA A 152 1.79 -5.72 -17.21
N THR A 153 2.57 -4.79 -17.76
CA THR A 153 3.82 -4.29 -17.18
C THR A 153 3.72 -2.78 -17.00
N GLY A 154 4.04 -2.30 -15.79
CA GLY A 154 3.86 -0.91 -15.40
C GLY A 154 2.46 -0.62 -14.84
N MET A 155 2.42 0.31 -13.87
CA MET A 155 1.19 0.53 -13.09
C MET A 155 0.03 1.03 -13.95
N GLN A 156 0.26 1.97 -14.87
CA GLN A 156 -0.82 2.50 -15.70
C GLN A 156 -1.39 1.44 -16.66
N GLU A 157 -0.56 0.54 -17.17
CA GLU A 157 -1.04 -0.55 -18.03
C GLU A 157 -1.93 -1.55 -17.27
N ILE A 158 -1.59 -1.84 -16.01
CA ILE A 158 -2.44 -2.64 -15.12
C ILE A 158 -3.79 -1.96 -14.93
N LEU A 159 -3.81 -0.67 -14.59
CA LEU A 159 -5.04 0.11 -14.40
C LEU A 159 -5.87 0.22 -15.71
N ASN A 160 -5.22 0.31 -16.87
CA ASN A 160 -5.88 0.31 -18.18
C ASN A 160 -6.61 -1.01 -18.47
N LEU A 161 -6.13 -2.13 -17.94
CA LEU A 161 -6.87 -3.40 -18.02
C LEU A 161 -8.02 -3.45 -17.01
N TYR A 162 -7.84 -2.96 -15.78
CA TYR A 162 -8.92 -2.81 -14.80
C TYR A 162 -10.06 -1.94 -15.31
N LYS A 163 -9.75 -0.88 -16.06
CA LYS A 163 -10.72 -0.01 -16.73
C LYS A 163 -11.72 -0.76 -17.60
N LYS A 164 -11.37 -1.94 -18.11
CA LYS A 164 -12.28 -2.77 -18.93
C LYS A 164 -13.37 -3.44 -18.10
N GLY A 165 -13.21 -3.53 -16.77
CA GLY A 165 -14.21 -4.04 -15.83
C GLY A 165 -14.39 -5.56 -15.83
N TYR A 166 -13.39 -6.32 -16.31
CA TYR A 166 -13.44 -7.78 -16.26
C TYR A 166 -12.71 -8.36 -15.06
N ASP A 167 -11.67 -7.70 -14.58
CA ASP A 167 -11.01 -8.06 -13.33
C ASP A 167 -11.69 -7.35 -12.17
N ASN A 168 -12.27 -8.13 -11.27
CA ASN A 168 -12.97 -7.64 -10.09
C ASN A 168 -12.23 -7.94 -8.79
N ARG A 169 -10.97 -8.37 -8.88
CA ARG A 169 -10.15 -8.53 -7.67
C ARG A 169 -9.83 -7.14 -7.11
N PRO A 170 -10.03 -6.90 -5.81
CA PRO A 170 -9.57 -5.68 -5.18
C PRO A 170 -8.06 -5.51 -5.39
N LEU A 171 -7.62 -4.27 -5.55
CA LEU A 171 -6.21 -3.95 -5.84
C LEU A 171 -5.67 -3.00 -4.77
N ASP A 172 -4.60 -3.42 -4.12
CA ASP A 172 -3.87 -2.62 -3.13
C ASP A 172 -2.50 -2.23 -3.71
N ILE A 173 -2.32 -0.94 -3.97
CA ILE A 173 -1.10 -0.36 -4.55
C ILE A 173 -0.33 0.31 -3.42
N ARG A 174 0.78 -0.30 -3.02
CA ARG A 174 1.63 0.14 -1.92
C ARG A 174 2.87 0.85 -2.41
N LEU A 175 2.93 2.16 -2.18
CA LEU A 175 4.09 2.97 -2.50
C LEU A 175 5.11 2.92 -1.36
N ILE A 176 6.38 2.72 -1.71
CA ILE A 176 7.50 2.66 -0.77
C ILE A 176 8.54 3.72 -1.14
N GLY A 177 8.82 4.61 -0.21
CA GLY A 177 9.72 5.74 -0.42
C GLY A 177 9.22 6.75 -1.44
N GLN A 178 10.11 7.54 -2.01
CA GLN A 178 9.77 8.50 -3.05
C GLN A 178 9.69 7.83 -4.42
N VAL A 179 8.57 8.01 -5.12
CA VAL A 179 8.34 7.48 -6.47
C VAL A 179 8.12 8.63 -7.43
N THR A 180 9.00 8.77 -8.42
CA THR A 180 8.92 9.76 -9.50
C THR A 180 8.06 9.25 -10.66
N ASP A 181 7.96 10.01 -11.74
CA ASP A 181 7.15 9.70 -12.92
C ASP A 181 7.39 8.29 -13.45
N PHE A 182 6.31 7.65 -13.92
CA PHE A 182 6.39 6.37 -14.64
C PHE A 182 6.65 6.61 -16.12
N ALA A 183 7.21 5.63 -16.80
CA ALA A 183 7.39 5.67 -18.24
C ALA A 183 6.07 5.79 -19.03
N VAL A 184 4.97 5.26 -18.48
CA VAL A 184 3.63 5.32 -19.07
C VAL A 184 2.67 5.94 -18.06
N MET A 185 2.16 7.14 -18.39
CA MET A 185 1.18 7.89 -17.61
C MET A 185 0.14 8.52 -18.54
N GLU A 186 -1.02 8.89 -18.02
CA GLU A 186 -2.05 9.61 -18.78
C GLU A 186 -1.99 11.12 -18.47
N GLY A 187 -1.26 11.89 -19.28
CA GLY A 187 -1.10 13.33 -19.08
C GLY A 187 -0.25 13.71 -17.86
N GLY A 188 0.64 12.83 -17.42
CA GLY A 188 1.46 13.02 -16.24
C GLY A 188 0.80 12.56 -14.94
N ASP A 189 -0.36 11.88 -15.00
CA ASP A 189 -1.06 11.33 -13.83
C ASP A 189 -1.12 9.81 -13.88
N MET A 190 -1.15 9.19 -12.72
CA MET A 190 -1.65 7.82 -12.57
C MET A 190 -3.18 7.85 -12.53
N VAL A 191 -3.83 7.18 -13.48
CA VAL A 191 -5.27 7.29 -13.68
C VAL A 191 -5.99 6.00 -13.29
N VAL A 192 -6.82 6.10 -12.25
CA VAL A 192 -7.80 5.08 -11.88
C VAL A 192 -9.13 5.41 -12.57
N SER A 193 -9.57 4.60 -13.52
CA SER A 193 -10.80 4.93 -14.23
C SER A 193 -11.61 3.72 -14.66
N GLY A 194 -12.93 3.90 -14.70
CA GLY A 194 -13.83 3.06 -15.47
C GLY A 194 -13.91 3.51 -16.94
N SER A 195 -14.49 2.68 -17.80
CA SER A 195 -14.61 2.99 -19.24
C SER A 195 -15.70 4.03 -19.54
N SER A 196 -16.66 4.23 -18.64
CA SER A 196 -17.72 5.24 -18.70
C SER A 196 -18.43 5.36 -17.35
N SER A 197 -19.33 6.34 -17.21
CA SER A 197 -20.20 6.49 -16.04
C SER A 197 -21.07 5.26 -15.74
N SER A 198 -21.48 4.53 -16.77
CA SER A 198 -22.24 3.28 -16.62
C SER A 198 -21.37 2.02 -16.45
N LYS A 199 -20.05 2.16 -16.58
CA LYS A 199 -19.06 1.09 -16.43
C LYS A 199 -17.90 1.59 -15.60
N ARG A 200 -18.18 1.86 -14.33
CA ARG A 200 -17.18 2.32 -13.36
C ARG A 200 -16.26 1.19 -12.95
N VAL A 201 -15.02 1.51 -12.60
CA VAL A 201 -14.20 0.61 -11.81
C VAL A 201 -14.70 0.68 -10.36
N SER A 202 -15.03 -0.48 -9.78
CA SER A 202 -15.66 -0.57 -8.45
C SER A 202 -15.24 -1.82 -7.66
N CYS A 203 -14.17 -2.49 -8.10
CA CYS A 203 -13.68 -3.70 -7.41
C CYS A 203 -13.08 -3.42 -6.01
N GLY A 204 -12.83 -2.15 -5.71
CA GLY A 204 -12.10 -1.70 -4.53
C GLY A 204 -10.61 -1.52 -4.84
N ILE A 205 -10.18 -0.25 -4.95
CA ILE A 205 -8.76 0.08 -5.18
C ILE A 205 -8.28 0.92 -4.03
N THR A 206 -7.19 0.50 -3.40
CA THR A 206 -6.46 1.29 -2.41
C THR A 206 -5.11 1.70 -3.00
N ILE A 207 -4.75 2.97 -2.82
CA ILE A 207 -3.42 3.51 -3.10
C ILE A 207 -2.89 4.01 -1.76
N GLU A 208 -1.87 3.35 -1.24
CA GLU A 208 -1.37 3.67 0.10
C GLU A 208 0.14 3.78 0.17
N GLY A 209 0.60 4.63 1.06
CA GLY A 209 2.01 4.73 1.42
C GLY A 209 2.39 3.76 2.53
N VAL A 210 3.56 3.17 2.42
CA VAL A 210 4.15 2.31 3.44
C VAL A 210 5.11 3.13 4.29
N GLY A 211 4.86 3.21 5.59
CA GLY A 211 5.70 3.98 6.51
C GLY A 211 5.36 5.46 6.52
N ASP A 212 6.36 6.29 6.76
CA ASP A 212 6.23 7.74 6.93
C ASP A 212 6.97 8.56 5.86
N ASP A 213 7.56 7.89 4.87
CA ASP A 213 8.34 8.49 3.79
C ASP A 213 7.76 8.28 2.39
N ALA A 214 6.63 7.60 2.29
CA ALA A 214 5.99 7.31 1.00
C ALA A 214 5.53 8.61 0.31
N THR A 215 6.16 8.92 -0.82
CA THR A 215 5.97 10.18 -1.52
C THR A 215 5.77 9.97 -3.01
N VAL A 216 4.69 10.52 -3.53
CA VAL A 216 4.44 10.74 -4.94
C VAL A 216 5.12 12.06 -5.32
N TYR A 217 6.05 12.03 -6.27
CA TYR A 217 6.84 13.21 -6.63
C TYR A 217 6.78 13.50 -8.12
N GLY A 218 6.25 14.66 -8.48
CA GLY A 218 6.16 15.14 -9.85
C GLY A 218 4.88 14.76 -10.60
N TRP A 219 4.08 13.85 -10.08
CA TRP A 219 2.85 13.37 -10.72
C TRP A 219 1.66 13.35 -9.77
N GLY A 220 0.46 13.32 -10.33
CA GLY A 220 -0.79 13.28 -9.58
C GLY A 220 -1.56 11.97 -9.69
N ILE A 221 -2.62 11.84 -8.91
CA ILE A 221 -3.55 10.72 -8.96
C ILE A 221 -4.89 11.26 -9.49
N ARG A 222 -5.35 10.73 -10.62
CA ARG A 222 -6.63 11.12 -11.19
C ARG A 222 -7.63 9.97 -11.15
N ILE A 223 -8.80 10.22 -10.57
CA ILE A 223 -9.85 9.24 -10.37
C ILE A 223 -11.09 9.69 -11.16
N LYS A 224 -11.59 8.84 -12.05
CA LYS A 224 -12.78 9.14 -12.86
C LYS A 224 -13.62 7.90 -13.18
N ASN A 225 -14.93 8.04 -13.18
CA ASN A 225 -15.86 6.92 -13.36
C ASN A 225 -15.48 5.75 -12.43
N ALA A 226 -15.33 6.03 -11.15
CA ALA A 226 -14.86 5.07 -10.17
C ALA A 226 -15.71 5.09 -8.91
N SER A 227 -15.71 3.98 -8.21
CA SER A 227 -16.38 3.81 -6.92
C SER A 227 -15.51 2.93 -6.03
N ASN A 228 -15.61 3.13 -4.71
CA ASN A 228 -14.85 2.36 -3.72
C ASN A 228 -13.33 2.45 -3.93
N VAL A 229 -12.81 3.69 -3.92
CA VAL A 229 -11.38 3.99 -4.01
C VAL A 229 -10.93 4.69 -2.73
N GLU A 230 -9.88 4.15 -2.12
CA GLU A 230 -9.22 4.71 -0.95
C GLU A 230 -7.81 5.20 -1.32
N VAL A 231 -7.46 6.42 -0.92
CA VAL A 231 -6.09 6.95 -1.04
C VAL A 231 -5.65 7.39 0.35
N ARG A 232 -4.56 6.81 0.87
CA ARG A 232 -4.15 7.07 2.23
C ARG A 232 -2.64 7.05 2.46
N ASN A 233 -2.22 7.73 3.52
CA ASN A 233 -0.85 7.72 4.03
C ASN A 233 0.20 8.07 2.97
N LEU A 234 -0.04 9.11 2.16
CA LEU A 234 0.84 9.55 1.08
C LEU A 234 1.18 11.04 1.21
N GLY A 235 2.45 11.36 1.00
CA GLY A 235 2.83 12.70 0.56
C GLY A 235 2.70 12.81 -0.96
N ILE A 236 2.09 13.88 -1.49
CA ILE A 236 2.03 14.15 -2.93
C ILE A 236 2.53 15.56 -3.15
N MET A 237 3.55 15.71 -4.00
CA MET A 237 4.20 17.01 -4.14
C MET A 237 4.72 17.29 -5.54
N LEU A 238 4.80 18.59 -5.87
CA LEU A 238 5.41 19.14 -7.08
C LEU A 238 4.83 18.53 -8.35
N VAL A 239 3.52 18.38 -8.39
CA VAL A 239 2.82 17.78 -9.53
C VAL A 239 3.01 18.65 -10.77
N ASP A 240 3.58 18.07 -11.84
CA ASP A 240 3.78 18.67 -13.15
C ASP A 240 3.01 17.88 -14.22
N SER A 241 1.74 17.62 -13.95
CA SER A 241 0.82 16.97 -14.88
C SER A 241 0.00 17.97 -15.66
N SER A 242 -0.69 17.51 -16.72
CA SER A 242 -1.58 18.37 -17.52
C SER A 242 -2.75 18.94 -16.72
N GLU A 243 -3.18 18.27 -15.65
CA GLU A 243 -4.25 18.74 -14.76
C GLU A 243 -3.68 19.64 -13.63
N GLY A 244 -2.45 19.36 -13.18
CA GLY A 244 -1.78 20.12 -12.12
C GLY A 244 -2.29 19.85 -10.70
N ASP A 245 -3.12 18.84 -10.51
CA ASP A 245 -3.72 18.49 -9.22
C ASP A 245 -2.99 17.34 -8.52
N ASN A 246 -2.81 17.45 -7.21
CA ASN A 246 -2.29 16.33 -6.41
C ASN A 246 -3.21 15.10 -6.49
N ILE A 247 -4.53 15.32 -6.30
CA ILE A 247 -5.58 14.33 -6.55
C ILE A 247 -6.73 15.03 -7.27
N GLY A 248 -7.06 14.54 -8.47
CA GLY A 248 -8.18 15.01 -9.26
C GLY A 248 -9.34 14.02 -9.24
N LEU A 249 -10.55 14.49 -8.87
CA LEU A 249 -11.79 13.70 -8.95
C LEU A 249 -12.60 14.21 -10.13
N GLN A 250 -12.73 13.44 -11.19
CA GLN A 250 -13.38 13.82 -12.42
C GLN A 250 -14.53 12.88 -12.79
N GLN A 251 -15.57 13.43 -13.45
CA GLN A 251 -16.74 12.68 -13.92
C GLN A 251 -17.51 11.96 -12.78
N ASP A 252 -18.12 10.81 -13.06
CA ASP A 252 -19.03 10.12 -12.17
C ASP A 252 -18.29 9.24 -11.13
N ASN A 253 -17.82 9.87 -10.06
CA ASN A 253 -17.23 9.16 -8.91
C ASN A 253 -18.22 9.13 -7.75
N ASP A 254 -18.14 8.06 -6.96
CA ASP A 254 -18.73 7.96 -5.63
C ASP A 254 -17.87 7.09 -4.70
N HIS A 255 -18.08 7.21 -3.39
CA HIS A 255 -17.37 6.40 -2.39
C HIS A 255 -15.84 6.49 -2.56
N ILE A 256 -15.33 7.70 -2.72
CA ILE A 256 -13.89 7.99 -2.77
C ILE A 256 -13.47 8.54 -1.41
N TRP A 257 -12.48 7.92 -0.80
CA TRP A 257 -11.98 8.32 0.51
C TRP A 257 -10.49 8.64 0.44
N VAL A 258 -10.18 9.93 0.58
CA VAL A 258 -8.79 10.43 0.64
C VAL A 258 -8.54 10.89 2.06
N HIS A 259 -7.56 10.28 2.73
CA HIS A 259 -7.29 10.59 4.13
C HIS A 259 -5.83 10.33 4.53
N ASN A 260 -5.40 10.96 5.61
CA ASN A 260 -4.03 10.87 6.11
C ASN A 260 -2.98 11.13 5.00
N CYS A 261 -3.23 12.12 4.16
CA CYS A 261 -2.35 12.52 3.07
C CYS A 261 -1.88 13.97 3.27
N ASP A 262 -0.67 14.25 2.82
CA ASP A 262 -0.08 15.58 2.79
C ASP A 262 0.10 16.05 1.35
N PHE A 263 -0.39 17.25 1.03
CA PHE A 263 -0.36 17.80 -0.33
C PHE A 263 0.49 19.06 -0.37
N PHE A 264 1.46 19.09 -1.28
CA PHE A 264 2.39 20.21 -1.44
C PHE A 264 2.56 20.56 -2.92
N TYR A 265 2.33 21.82 -3.27
CA TYR A 265 2.58 22.37 -4.62
C TYR A 265 1.98 21.49 -5.73
N GLY A 266 0.66 21.40 -5.72
CA GLY A 266 -0.12 20.84 -6.82
C GLY A 266 -0.63 21.93 -7.74
#